data_b08cfc762dd6c0b4f00a45b49412ce58
#
_entry.id   b08cfc762dd6c0b4f00a45b49412ce58
#
_cell.length_a   1.000
_cell.length_b   1.000
_cell.length_c   1.000
_cell.angle_alpha   90.00
_cell.angle_beta   90.00
_cell.angle_gamma   90.00
#
_symmetry.space_group_name_H-M   'P 1'
#
loop_
_entity.id
_entity.type
_entity.pdbx_description
1 polymer ?
#
loop_
_entity_poly.entity_id
_entity_poly.type
_entity_poly.pdbx_seq_one_letter_code
_entity_poly.pdbx_strand_id
1 'polypeptide(L)'
;MTDTTAADPVQAFIAKTVEEQPVVLFMKGTPDAPRCGFSSVVVQILDHLGAPFVGVDVLQDDDLRNGIKTFSDWPTIPQLYVKGEFVGGCDIVREMHATGELRELLSTRGIDTKAA
;
A
#
# COMPACT_ATOMS: atom_id res chain seq x y z
N MET A 1 17.81 -25.58 -6.73
CA MET A 1 17.25 -25.08 -5.50
C MET A 1 15.85 -24.50 -5.73
N THR A 2 14.96 -24.79 -4.85
CA THR A 2 13.60 -24.25 -4.97
C THR A 2 13.58 -22.81 -4.46
N ASP A 3 13.06 -21.90 -5.29
CA ASP A 3 12.82 -20.53 -4.87
C ASP A 3 11.69 -20.51 -3.85
N THR A 4 11.98 -20.02 -2.65
CA THR A 4 11.00 -19.97 -1.57
C THR A 4 9.80 -19.10 -1.94
N THR A 5 10.04 -17.99 -2.67
CA THR A 5 8.99 -17.11 -3.13
C THR A 5 8.07 -17.81 -4.11
N ALA A 6 8.61 -18.59 -5.03
CA ALA A 6 7.83 -19.38 -5.96
C ALA A 6 7.03 -20.48 -5.27
N ALA A 7 7.53 -21.00 -4.15
CA ALA A 7 6.86 -22.03 -3.37
C ALA A 7 5.76 -21.47 -2.47
N ASP A 8 5.74 -20.14 -2.22
CA ASP A 8 4.75 -19.48 -1.40
C ASP A 8 3.82 -18.64 -2.28
N PRO A 9 2.61 -19.12 -2.57
CA PRO A 9 1.70 -18.39 -3.46
C PRO A 9 1.29 -17.01 -2.92
N VAL A 10 1.25 -16.83 -1.60
CA VAL A 10 0.91 -15.55 -1.01
C VAL A 10 2.03 -14.53 -1.27
N GLN A 11 3.27 -14.91 -1.03
CA GLN A 11 4.41 -14.03 -1.30
C GLN A 11 4.52 -13.70 -2.78
N ALA A 12 4.25 -14.67 -3.65
CA ALA A 12 4.24 -14.45 -5.10
C ALA A 12 3.14 -13.48 -5.51
N PHE A 13 1.94 -13.60 -4.93
CA PHE A 13 0.83 -12.69 -5.19
C PHE A 13 1.18 -11.26 -4.80
N ILE A 14 1.74 -11.08 -3.61
CA ILE A 14 2.13 -9.75 -3.11
C ILE A 14 3.19 -9.14 -4.03
N ALA A 15 4.25 -9.88 -4.32
CA ALA A 15 5.34 -9.40 -5.15
C ALA A 15 4.84 -8.98 -6.54
N LYS A 16 3.98 -9.79 -7.15
CA LYS A 16 3.40 -9.48 -8.45
C LYS A 16 2.53 -8.23 -8.40
N THR A 17 1.70 -8.13 -7.37
CA THR A 17 0.78 -7.00 -7.22
C THR A 17 1.54 -5.67 -7.09
N VAL A 18 2.55 -5.60 -6.23
CA VAL A 18 3.32 -4.36 -6.04
C VAL A 18 4.18 -4.02 -7.25
N GLU A 19 4.58 -5.03 -8.02
CA GLU A 19 5.35 -4.82 -9.24
C GLU A 19 4.47 -4.31 -10.38
N GLU A 20 3.27 -4.86 -10.54
CA GLU A 20 2.38 -4.54 -11.65
C GLU A 20 1.59 -3.25 -11.46
N GLN A 21 1.23 -2.94 -10.22
CA GLN A 21 0.40 -1.77 -9.93
C GLN A 21 1.26 -0.59 -9.46
N PRO A 22 1.07 0.60 -10.05
CA PRO A 22 1.88 1.77 -9.68
C PRO A 22 1.74 2.17 -8.21
N VAL A 23 0.53 2.13 -7.67
CA VAL A 23 0.27 2.45 -6.26
C VAL A 23 -0.64 1.38 -5.68
N VAL A 24 -0.19 0.74 -4.60
CA VAL A 24 -0.95 -0.32 -3.93
C VAL A 24 -1.03 -0.01 -2.44
N LEU A 25 -2.24 -0.11 -1.91
CA LEU A 25 -2.47 0.01 -0.48
C LEU A 25 -3.02 -1.32 0.05
N PHE A 26 -2.23 -2.00 0.86
CA PHE A 26 -2.72 -3.17 1.61
C PHE A 26 -3.41 -2.63 2.85
N MET A 27 -4.70 -2.93 3.00
CA MET A 27 -5.55 -2.27 3.98
C MET A 27 -6.57 -3.24 4.58
N LYS A 28 -7.21 -2.81 5.64
CA LYS A 28 -8.34 -3.53 6.23
C LYS A 28 -9.63 -2.93 5.69
N GLY A 29 -10.37 -3.75 4.93
CA GLY A 29 -11.53 -3.33 4.19
C GLY A 29 -11.17 -2.93 2.77
N THR A 30 -12.06 -2.18 2.14
CA THR A 30 -11.89 -1.69 0.78
C THR A 30 -11.79 -0.17 0.77
N PRO A 31 -11.29 0.45 -0.32
CA PRO A 31 -11.27 1.92 -0.40
C PRO A 31 -12.62 2.56 -0.19
N ASP A 32 -13.70 1.91 -0.64
CA ASP A 32 -15.07 2.43 -0.46
C ASP A 32 -15.61 2.20 0.94
N ALA A 33 -15.10 1.20 1.64
CA ALA A 33 -15.59 0.82 2.96
C ALA A 33 -14.43 0.35 3.85
N PRO A 34 -13.53 1.26 4.25
CA PRO A 34 -12.44 0.90 5.15
C PRO A 34 -12.97 0.38 6.49
N ARG A 35 -12.32 -0.65 7.03
CA ARG A 35 -12.72 -1.27 8.29
C ARG A 35 -11.78 -0.97 9.44
N CYS A 36 -10.89 -0.01 9.24
CA CYS A 36 -9.91 0.40 10.24
C CYS A 36 -9.67 1.88 10.07
N GLY A 37 -9.64 2.62 11.17
CA GLY A 37 -9.40 4.05 11.14
C GLY A 37 -8.09 4.43 10.49
N PHE A 38 -7.04 3.63 10.70
CA PHE A 38 -5.74 3.88 10.08
C PHE A 38 -5.78 3.67 8.56
N SER A 39 -6.47 2.63 8.09
CA SER A 39 -6.68 2.41 6.66
C SER A 39 -7.50 3.53 6.05
N SER A 40 -8.54 3.98 6.74
CA SER A 40 -9.40 5.07 6.30
C SER A 40 -8.61 6.36 6.08
N VAL A 41 -7.70 6.68 6.99
CA VAL A 41 -6.86 7.88 6.89
C VAL A 41 -6.00 7.84 5.63
N VAL A 42 -5.36 6.72 5.35
CA VAL A 42 -4.51 6.62 4.15
C VAL A 42 -5.34 6.72 2.87
N VAL A 43 -6.51 6.08 2.83
CA VAL A 43 -7.43 6.22 1.70
C VAL A 43 -7.80 7.68 1.47
N GLN A 44 -8.16 8.39 2.53
CA GLN A 44 -8.54 9.80 2.44
C GLN A 44 -7.38 10.67 1.91
N ILE A 45 -6.17 10.39 2.35
CA ILE A 45 -4.99 11.12 1.87
C ILE A 45 -4.78 10.90 0.37
N LEU A 46 -4.82 9.64 -0.07
CA LEU A 46 -4.64 9.33 -1.49
C LEU A 46 -5.75 9.92 -2.35
N ASP A 47 -7.00 9.87 -1.87
CA ASP A 47 -8.12 10.50 -2.57
C ASP A 47 -7.97 12.01 -2.63
N HIS A 48 -7.54 12.64 -1.54
CA HIS A 48 -7.30 14.08 -1.49
C HIS A 48 -6.23 14.50 -2.51
N LEU A 49 -5.17 13.72 -2.62
CA LEU A 49 -4.11 13.97 -3.59
C LEU A 49 -4.54 13.65 -5.02
N GLY A 50 -5.63 12.92 -5.19
CA GLY A 50 -6.08 12.49 -6.50
C GLY A 50 -5.20 11.42 -7.13
N ALA A 51 -4.43 10.70 -6.30
CA ALA A 51 -3.56 9.63 -6.78
C ALA A 51 -4.38 8.37 -7.02
N PRO A 52 -4.34 7.78 -8.22
CA PRO A 52 -4.99 6.50 -8.45
C PRO A 52 -4.24 5.40 -7.70
N PHE A 53 -4.99 4.49 -7.09
CA PHE A 53 -4.38 3.37 -6.35
C PHE A 53 -5.28 2.16 -6.33
N VAL A 54 -4.68 1.00 -6.08
CA VAL A 54 -5.39 -0.26 -5.89
C VAL A 54 -5.38 -0.58 -4.41
N GLY A 55 -6.57 -0.80 -3.83
CA GLY A 55 -6.69 -1.25 -2.45
C GLY A 55 -6.81 -2.77 -2.41
N VAL A 56 -6.01 -3.40 -1.56
CA VAL A 56 -6.06 -4.85 -1.34
C VAL A 56 -6.54 -5.10 0.08
N ASP A 57 -7.70 -5.73 0.21
CA ASP A 57 -8.32 -6.02 1.51
C ASP A 57 -7.71 -7.28 2.12
N VAL A 58 -6.85 -7.10 3.12
CA VAL A 58 -6.18 -8.22 3.77
C VAL A 58 -7.09 -8.99 4.74
N LEU A 59 -8.29 -8.47 5.02
CA LEU A 59 -9.24 -9.18 5.88
C LEU A 59 -9.92 -10.34 5.17
N GLN A 60 -9.81 -10.42 3.84
CA GLN A 60 -10.40 -11.51 3.06
C GLN A 60 -9.62 -12.82 3.19
N ASP A 61 -8.38 -12.76 3.64
CA ASP A 61 -7.49 -13.92 3.69
C ASP A 61 -6.43 -13.73 4.77
N ASP A 62 -6.47 -14.57 5.81
CA ASP A 62 -5.51 -14.50 6.91
C ASP A 62 -4.07 -14.73 6.44
N ASP A 63 -3.88 -15.57 5.45
CA ASP A 63 -2.54 -15.83 4.89
C ASP A 63 -2.00 -14.57 4.23
N LEU A 64 -2.84 -13.81 3.55
CA LEU A 64 -2.45 -12.54 2.96
C LEU A 64 -2.14 -11.52 4.05
N ARG A 65 -2.98 -11.43 5.07
CA ARG A 65 -2.79 -10.51 6.20
C ARG A 65 -1.45 -10.74 6.89
N ASN A 66 -1.12 -12.00 7.15
CA ASN A 66 0.15 -12.37 7.76
C ASN A 66 1.31 -12.25 6.77
N GLY A 67 1.06 -12.63 5.53
CA GLY A 67 2.08 -12.61 4.48
C GLY A 67 2.60 -11.23 4.15
N ILE A 68 1.75 -10.21 4.17
CA ILE A 68 2.21 -8.85 3.87
C ILE A 68 3.17 -8.34 4.96
N LYS A 69 2.98 -8.73 6.20
CA LYS A 69 3.88 -8.36 7.28
C LYS A 69 5.26 -9.00 7.11
N THR A 70 5.28 -10.24 6.65
CA THR A 70 6.52 -10.94 6.34
C THR A 70 7.21 -10.33 5.13
N PHE A 71 6.43 -10.02 4.09
CA PHE A 71 6.95 -9.43 2.85
C PHE A 71 7.68 -8.12 3.10
N SER A 72 7.08 -7.24 3.90
CA SER A 72 7.61 -5.91 4.17
C SER A 72 8.56 -5.86 5.37
N ASP A 73 8.57 -6.92 6.19
CA ASP A 73 9.20 -6.90 7.51
C ASP A 73 8.66 -5.73 8.36
N TRP A 74 7.35 -5.49 8.25
CA TRP A 74 6.66 -4.40 8.94
C TRP A 74 5.42 -4.96 9.62
N PRO A 75 5.20 -4.68 10.92
CA PRO A 75 4.22 -5.43 11.72
C PRO A 75 2.77 -4.95 11.59
N THR A 76 2.53 -3.82 10.97
CA THR A 76 1.20 -3.23 10.99
C THR A 76 0.62 -3.00 9.60
N ILE A 77 -0.69 -2.85 9.53
CA ILE A 77 -1.47 -2.53 8.35
C ILE A 77 -2.25 -1.25 8.67
N PRO A 78 -2.36 -0.27 7.77
CA PRO A 78 -2.11 -0.33 6.32
C PRO A 78 -0.65 -0.22 5.93
N GLN A 79 -0.36 -0.63 4.68
CA GLN A 79 0.97 -0.51 4.08
C GLN A 79 0.85 0.03 2.66
N LEU A 80 1.54 1.12 2.38
CA LEU A 80 1.52 1.76 1.07
C LEU A 80 2.78 1.42 0.28
N TYR A 81 2.59 1.05 -0.99
CA TYR A 81 3.66 0.78 -1.94
C TYR A 81 3.51 1.69 -3.15
N VAL A 82 4.60 2.28 -3.61
CA VAL A 82 4.65 3.09 -4.82
C VAL A 82 5.74 2.54 -5.73
N LYS A 83 5.36 2.10 -6.93
CA LYS A 83 6.28 1.53 -7.90
C LYS A 83 7.12 0.39 -7.32
N GLY A 84 6.49 -0.46 -6.51
CA GLY A 84 7.14 -1.60 -5.89
C GLY A 84 7.92 -1.30 -4.63
N GLU A 85 8.06 -0.04 -4.25
CA GLU A 85 8.78 0.35 -3.04
C GLU A 85 7.84 0.54 -1.87
N PHE A 86 8.21 -0.01 -0.73
CA PHE A 86 7.46 0.20 0.51
C PHE A 86 7.64 1.64 0.99
N VAL A 87 6.55 2.37 1.10
CA VAL A 87 6.56 3.75 1.60
C VAL A 87 6.43 3.78 3.11
N GLY A 88 5.43 3.08 3.63
CA GLY A 88 5.20 3.03 5.07
C GLY A 88 3.75 2.79 5.42
N GLY A 89 3.48 2.87 6.72
CA GLY A 89 2.14 2.75 7.27
C GLY A 89 1.48 4.10 7.45
N CYS A 90 0.40 4.11 8.25
CA CYS A 90 -0.43 5.29 8.45
C CYS A 90 0.36 6.50 8.95
N ASP A 91 1.20 6.33 9.97
CA ASP A 91 1.91 7.47 10.58
C ASP A 91 2.90 8.10 9.61
N ILE A 92 3.63 7.27 8.87
CA ILE A 92 4.60 7.75 7.89
C ILE A 92 3.89 8.47 6.74
N VAL A 93 2.80 7.88 6.23
CA VAL A 93 2.03 8.48 5.15
C VAL A 93 1.44 9.83 5.58
N ARG A 94 0.92 9.92 6.79
CA ARG A 94 0.38 11.18 7.33
C ARG A 94 1.46 12.26 7.41
N GLU A 95 2.63 11.90 7.92
CA GLU A 95 3.75 12.82 8.04
C GLU A 95 4.21 13.31 6.67
N MET A 96 4.39 12.40 5.73
CA MET A 96 4.79 12.74 4.37
C MET A 96 3.75 13.62 3.66
N HIS A 97 2.47 13.38 3.95
CA HIS A 97 1.41 14.21 3.40
C HIS A 97 1.50 15.63 3.97
N ALA A 98 1.70 15.76 5.28
CA ALA A 98 1.77 17.04 5.96
C ALA A 98 2.94 17.90 5.46
N THR A 99 4.07 17.27 5.14
CA THR A 99 5.27 17.98 4.67
C THR A 99 5.29 18.22 3.16
N GLY A 100 4.39 17.59 2.40
CA GLY A 100 4.41 17.62 0.94
C GLY A 100 5.29 16.55 0.31
N GLU A 101 6.02 15.77 1.11
CA GLU A 101 6.91 14.73 0.61
C GLU A 101 6.16 13.64 -0.15
N LEU A 102 4.93 13.33 0.25
CA LEU A 102 4.15 12.28 -0.41
C LEU A 102 3.79 12.68 -1.84
N ARG A 103 3.30 13.92 -2.02
CA ARG A 103 3.01 14.46 -3.35
C ARG A 103 4.26 14.46 -4.22
N GLU A 104 5.38 14.89 -3.66
CA GLU A 104 6.65 14.91 -4.37
C GLU A 104 7.10 13.51 -4.77
N LEU A 105 6.99 12.54 -3.87
CA LEU A 105 7.32 11.14 -4.18
C LEU A 105 6.48 10.62 -5.33
N LEU A 106 5.17 10.84 -5.27
CA LEU A 106 4.27 10.37 -6.32
C LEU A 106 4.61 11.03 -7.66
N SER A 107 4.88 12.33 -7.65
CA SER A 107 5.24 13.08 -8.86
C SER A 107 6.54 12.56 -9.47
N THR A 108 7.57 12.33 -8.66
CA THR A 108 8.86 11.85 -9.16
C THR A 108 8.79 10.43 -9.71
N ARG A 109 7.79 9.66 -9.28
CA ARG A 109 7.55 8.30 -9.77
C ARG A 109 6.54 8.26 -10.92
N GLY A 110 6.14 9.42 -11.44
CA GLY A 110 5.24 9.50 -12.59
C GLY A 110 3.78 9.23 -12.26
N ILE A 111 3.39 9.34 -11.00
CA ILE A 111 2.00 9.14 -10.58
C ILE A 111 1.29 10.49 -10.64
N ASP A 112 0.17 10.54 -11.36
CA ASP A 112 -0.63 11.75 -11.47
C ASP A 112 -1.32 12.07 -10.15
N THR A 113 -1.31 13.35 -9.77
CA THR A 113 -2.03 13.85 -8.61
C THR A 113 -2.79 15.11 -9.01
N LYS A 114 -3.76 15.49 -8.19
CA LYS A 114 -4.47 16.76 -8.39
C LYS A 114 -3.52 17.92 -8.14
N ALA A 115 -3.74 19.00 -8.86
CA ALA A 115 -3.06 20.27 -8.57
C ALA A 115 -3.37 20.71 -7.15
N ALA A 116 -2.40 21.30 -6.50
CA ALA A 116 -2.56 21.79 -5.13
C ALA A 116 -3.61 22.92 -5.06
#